data_5195ac99f1b41ef2be36e5424454a531
#
_entry.id   5195ac99f1b41ef2be36e5424454a531
#
_cell.length_a   1.000
_cell.length_b   1.000
_cell.length_c   1.000
_cell.angle_alpha   90.00
_cell.angle_beta   90.00
_cell.angle_gamma   90.00
#
_symmetry.space_group_name_H-M   'P 1'
#
loop_
_entity.id
_entity.type
_entity.pdbx_description
1 polymer ?
#
loop_
_entity_poly.entity_id
_entity_poly.type
_entity_poly.pdbx_seq_one_letter_code
_entity_poly.pdbx_strand_id
1 'polypeptide(L)'
;MTEEQAAQNRAKQELSVLYRISQHMAQQHDVSSLLNDVLDILALEIGIQRAAFALRRPDSDVFVVEAARGMSAEEQRRGQYGVGEGITGRVAQSGEPALVPDISQDPNFLNRTRSRQGDKTAFLCIPVVHQRIVIGTMSIDRPSAPLEVLQHDLHFLKLVGDILAEGV
;
A
#
# COMPACT_ATOMS: atom_id res chain seq x y z
N MET A 1 -19.82 23.15 2.26
CA MET A 1 -18.36 23.10 2.05
C MET A 1 -18.06 23.20 0.56
N THR A 2 -17.20 24.11 0.19
CA THR A 2 -16.76 24.26 -1.21
C THR A 2 -15.74 23.19 -1.57
N GLU A 3 -15.53 22.98 -2.88
CA GLU A 3 -14.49 22.05 -3.35
C GLU A 3 -13.10 22.47 -2.86
N GLU A 4 -12.82 23.77 -2.84
CA GLU A 4 -11.56 24.31 -2.34
C GLU A 4 -11.36 24.00 -0.85
N GLN A 5 -12.39 24.15 -0.03
CA GLN A 5 -12.34 23.82 1.40
C GLN A 5 -12.14 22.32 1.60
N ALA A 6 -12.80 21.48 0.81
CA ALA A 6 -12.62 20.03 0.86
C ALA A 6 -11.18 19.63 0.51
N ALA A 7 -10.61 20.23 -0.55
CA ALA A 7 -9.23 19.99 -0.96
C ALA A 7 -8.23 20.43 0.12
N GLN A 8 -8.45 21.59 0.75
CA GLN A 8 -7.60 22.07 1.84
C GLN A 8 -7.66 21.17 3.06
N ASN A 9 -8.86 20.68 3.43
CA ASN A 9 -9.04 19.77 4.55
C ASN A 9 -8.32 18.44 4.29
N ARG A 10 -8.40 17.92 3.06
CA ARG A 10 -7.71 16.72 2.65
C ARG A 10 -6.20 16.87 2.71
N ALA A 11 -5.67 18.00 2.23
CA ALA A 11 -4.25 18.29 2.28
C ALA A 11 -3.73 18.35 3.73
N LYS A 12 -4.49 18.98 4.63
CA LYS A 12 -4.15 19.01 6.06
C LYS A 12 -4.14 17.61 6.68
N GLN A 13 -5.12 16.79 6.34
CA GLN A 13 -5.22 15.42 6.83
C GLN A 13 -4.03 14.58 6.35
N GLU A 14 -3.69 14.67 5.08
CA GLU A 14 -2.55 13.95 4.51
C GLU A 14 -1.23 14.41 5.13
N LEU A 15 -1.06 15.70 5.37
CA LEU A 15 0.11 16.23 6.05
C LEU A 15 0.22 15.70 7.49
N SER A 16 -0.90 15.63 8.19
CA SER A 16 -0.97 15.04 9.53
C SER A 16 -0.54 13.57 9.52
N VAL A 17 -0.99 12.81 8.52
CA VAL A 17 -0.59 11.40 8.34
C VAL A 17 0.92 11.29 8.15
N LEU A 18 1.50 12.07 7.25
CA LEU A 18 2.94 12.06 6.99
C LEU A 18 3.75 12.41 8.23
N TYR A 19 3.29 13.40 8.99
CA TYR A 19 3.93 13.80 10.25
C TYR A 19 3.91 12.66 11.27
N ARG A 20 2.77 12.02 11.46
CA ARG A 20 2.63 10.90 12.40
C ARG A 20 3.51 9.72 12.01
N ILE A 21 3.58 9.40 10.72
CA ILE A 21 4.47 8.36 10.20
C ILE A 21 5.93 8.69 10.54
N SER A 22 6.34 9.92 10.29
CA SER A 22 7.70 10.37 10.60
C SER A 22 8.03 10.21 12.08
N GLN A 23 7.08 10.54 12.97
CA GLN A 23 7.26 10.37 14.41
C GLN A 23 7.42 8.90 14.80
N HIS A 24 6.61 8.01 14.22
CA HIS A 24 6.72 6.57 14.49
C HIS A 24 8.04 6.00 13.99
N MET A 25 8.54 6.47 12.84
CA MET A 25 9.85 6.06 12.33
C MET A 25 10.98 6.43 13.27
N ALA A 26 10.89 7.60 13.92
CA ALA A 26 11.92 8.06 14.85
C ALA A 26 11.96 7.23 16.14
N GLN A 27 10.85 6.61 16.51
CA GLN A 27 10.68 5.90 17.78
C GLN A 27 10.73 4.38 17.67
N GLN A 28 10.30 3.85 16.51
CA GLN A 28 10.15 2.41 16.30
C GLN A 28 11.39 1.80 15.68
N HIS A 29 11.92 0.73 16.29
CA HIS A 29 13.10 0.02 15.80
C HIS A 29 12.78 -1.31 15.12
N ASP A 30 11.56 -1.84 15.32
CA ASP A 30 11.11 -3.07 14.70
C ASP A 30 10.31 -2.77 13.43
N VAL A 31 10.74 -3.34 12.31
CA VAL A 31 10.12 -3.09 10.98
C VAL A 31 8.67 -3.52 10.95
N SER A 32 8.34 -4.72 11.44
CA SER A 32 6.96 -5.20 11.45
C SER A 32 6.05 -4.29 12.25
N SER A 33 6.49 -3.84 13.42
CA SER A 33 5.73 -2.93 14.26
C SER A 33 5.53 -1.58 13.59
N LEU A 34 6.58 -1.05 12.96
CA LEU A 34 6.49 0.21 12.22
C LEU A 34 5.45 0.10 11.08
N LEU A 35 5.52 -0.95 10.29
CA LEU A 35 4.60 -1.14 9.17
C LEU A 35 3.15 -1.30 9.64
N ASN A 36 2.93 -2.04 10.72
CA ASN A 36 1.60 -2.17 11.29
C ASN A 36 1.07 -0.84 11.83
N ASP A 37 1.91 -0.05 12.49
CA ASP A 37 1.52 1.28 12.97
C ASP A 37 1.14 2.21 11.81
N VAL A 38 1.88 2.16 10.71
CA VAL A 38 1.57 2.94 9.52
C VAL A 38 0.22 2.54 8.94
N LEU A 39 -0.07 1.24 8.84
CA LEU A 39 -1.37 0.77 8.35
C LEU A 39 -2.51 1.23 9.27
N ASP A 40 -2.30 1.23 10.57
CA ASP A 40 -3.29 1.73 11.53
C ASP A 40 -3.54 3.23 11.35
N ILE A 41 -2.48 4.01 11.17
CA ILE A 41 -2.59 5.45 10.90
C ILE A 41 -3.39 5.70 9.62
N LEU A 42 -3.05 5.01 8.54
CA LEU A 42 -3.75 5.14 7.26
C LEU A 42 -5.24 4.77 7.38
N ALA A 43 -5.53 3.73 8.12
CA ALA A 43 -6.92 3.30 8.34
C ALA A 43 -7.73 4.32 9.12
N LEU A 44 -7.14 4.90 10.18
CA LEU A 44 -7.84 5.86 11.04
C LEU A 44 -7.98 7.22 10.38
N GLU A 45 -6.95 7.69 9.68
CA GLU A 45 -6.91 9.05 9.16
C GLU A 45 -7.54 9.18 7.77
N ILE A 46 -7.39 8.21 6.90
CA ILE A 46 -7.93 8.28 5.53
C ILE A 46 -8.86 7.13 5.17
N GLY A 47 -9.25 6.31 6.16
CA GLY A 47 -10.29 5.32 5.99
C GLY A 47 -9.92 4.11 5.13
N ILE A 48 -8.66 3.76 5.02
CA ILE A 48 -8.23 2.57 4.30
C ILE A 48 -8.62 1.34 5.15
N GLN A 49 -9.43 0.46 4.58
CA GLN A 49 -9.95 -0.70 5.30
C GLN A 49 -9.07 -1.93 5.15
N ARG A 50 -8.35 -2.02 4.03
CA ARG A 50 -7.54 -3.19 3.72
C ARG A 50 -6.26 -2.76 3.05
N ALA A 51 -5.15 -3.21 3.60
CA ALA A 51 -3.84 -2.88 3.09
C ALA A 51 -2.81 -3.93 3.50
N ALA A 52 -1.72 -4.00 2.76
CA ALA A 52 -0.62 -4.89 3.08
C ALA A 52 0.72 -4.28 2.64
N PHE A 53 1.75 -4.53 3.45
CA PHE A 53 3.13 -4.36 3.05
C PHE A 53 3.74 -5.72 2.78
N ALA A 54 4.35 -5.88 1.60
CA ALA A 54 5.16 -7.04 1.27
C ALA A 54 6.61 -6.61 1.19
N LEU A 55 7.50 -7.33 1.84
CA LEU A 55 8.93 -7.07 1.82
C LEU A 55 9.68 -8.17 1.07
N ARG A 56 10.73 -7.75 0.37
CA ARG A 56 11.61 -8.67 -0.33
C ARG A 56 12.37 -9.52 0.68
N ARG A 57 12.36 -10.83 0.44
CA ARG A 57 13.18 -11.77 1.22
C ARG A 57 14.66 -11.57 0.88
N PRO A 58 15.56 -11.64 1.89
CA PRO A 58 17.00 -11.60 1.62
C PRO A 58 17.41 -12.67 0.61
N ASP A 59 18.27 -12.29 -0.34
CA ASP A 59 18.84 -13.18 -1.35
C ASP A 59 17.79 -13.93 -2.20
N SER A 60 16.61 -13.31 -2.39
CA SER A 60 15.50 -13.92 -3.12
C SER A 60 14.77 -12.86 -3.93
N ASP A 61 14.06 -13.30 -4.96
CA ASP A 61 13.14 -12.48 -5.75
C ASP A 61 11.68 -12.65 -5.31
N VAL A 62 11.48 -13.08 -4.06
CA VAL A 62 10.14 -13.28 -3.49
C VAL A 62 9.83 -12.16 -2.50
N PHE A 63 8.64 -11.60 -2.65
CA PHE A 63 8.08 -10.60 -1.75
C PHE A 63 7.00 -11.27 -0.90
N VAL A 64 7.08 -11.08 0.41
CA VAL A 64 6.18 -11.75 1.37
C VAL A 64 5.49 -10.69 2.23
N VAL A 65 4.20 -10.87 2.46
CA VAL A 65 3.43 -9.96 3.31
C VAL A 65 4.02 -9.97 4.73
N GLU A 66 4.51 -8.81 5.15
CA GLU A 66 5.12 -8.59 6.47
C GLU A 66 4.14 -8.00 7.46
N ALA A 67 3.27 -7.11 6.98
CA ALA A 67 2.26 -6.46 7.79
C ALA A 67 1.00 -6.29 6.97
N ALA A 68 -0.16 -6.43 7.59
CA ALA A 68 -1.42 -6.27 6.89
C ALA A 68 -2.52 -5.79 7.84
N ARG A 69 -3.53 -5.16 7.25
CA ARG A 69 -4.77 -4.77 7.91
C ARG A 69 -5.95 -5.25 7.08
N GLY A 70 -6.99 -5.75 7.75
CA GLY A 70 -8.14 -6.33 7.07
C GLY A 70 -7.90 -7.74 6.53
N MET A 71 -6.88 -8.41 7.01
CA MET A 71 -6.50 -9.76 6.60
C MET A 71 -6.22 -10.62 7.82
N SER A 72 -6.65 -11.88 7.78
CA SER A 72 -6.31 -12.85 8.82
C SER A 72 -4.83 -13.29 8.70
N ALA A 73 -4.31 -13.93 9.75
CA ALA A 73 -2.95 -14.47 9.73
C ALA A 73 -2.77 -15.51 8.62
N GLU A 74 -3.79 -16.32 8.36
CA GLU A 74 -3.76 -17.31 7.28
C GLU A 74 -3.72 -16.64 5.90
N GLU A 75 -4.52 -15.60 5.70
CA GLU A 75 -4.52 -14.84 4.46
C GLU A 75 -3.16 -14.19 4.22
N GLN A 76 -2.54 -13.64 5.27
CA GLN A 76 -1.20 -13.06 5.16
C GLN A 76 -0.17 -14.10 4.73
N ARG A 77 -0.23 -15.31 5.26
CA ARG A 77 0.71 -16.38 4.89
C ARG A 77 0.62 -16.79 3.40
N ARG A 78 -0.55 -16.59 2.77
CA ARG A 78 -0.72 -16.82 1.33
C ARG A 78 -0.18 -15.66 0.48
N GLY A 79 0.13 -14.53 1.07
CA GLY A 79 0.59 -13.33 0.37
C GLY A 79 2.07 -13.41 0.02
N GLN A 80 2.41 -14.16 -1.02
CA GLN A 80 3.76 -14.27 -1.57
C GLN A 80 3.72 -13.99 -3.06
N TYR A 81 4.67 -13.19 -3.54
CA TYR A 81 4.73 -12.77 -4.93
C TYR A 81 6.17 -12.83 -5.43
N GLY A 82 6.39 -13.57 -6.53
CA GLY A 82 7.65 -13.49 -7.27
C GLY A 82 7.72 -12.21 -8.08
N VAL A 83 8.93 -11.75 -8.38
CA VAL A 83 9.15 -10.60 -9.26
C VAL A 83 8.51 -10.89 -10.63
N GLY A 84 7.66 -9.95 -11.10
CA GLY A 84 6.92 -10.09 -12.35
C GLY A 84 5.62 -10.89 -12.24
N GLU A 85 5.31 -11.45 -11.08
CA GLU A 85 4.11 -12.27 -10.85
C GLU A 85 2.96 -11.42 -10.34
N GLY A 86 1.87 -11.34 -11.11
CA GLY A 86 0.70 -10.53 -10.80
C GLY A 86 0.99 -9.04 -10.79
N ILE A 87 0.07 -8.25 -10.24
CA ILE A 87 0.23 -6.78 -10.15
C ILE A 87 1.35 -6.44 -9.16
N THR A 88 1.34 -7.02 -7.98
CA THR A 88 2.37 -6.77 -6.95
C THR A 88 3.76 -7.14 -7.45
N GLY A 89 3.92 -8.30 -8.11
CA GLY A 89 5.21 -8.71 -8.67
C GLY A 89 5.69 -7.82 -9.80
N ARG A 90 4.77 -7.26 -10.58
CA ARG A 90 5.13 -6.30 -11.64
C ARG A 90 5.57 -4.97 -11.07
N VAL A 91 4.92 -4.49 -10.01
CA VAL A 91 5.35 -3.29 -9.30
C VAL A 91 6.74 -3.50 -8.70
N ALA A 92 6.97 -4.68 -8.12
CA ALA A 92 8.29 -5.06 -7.60
C ALA A 92 9.35 -5.08 -8.68
N GLN A 93 9.01 -5.50 -9.89
CA GLN A 93 9.94 -5.58 -11.01
C GLN A 93 10.24 -4.21 -11.63
N SER A 94 9.19 -3.42 -11.90
CA SER A 94 9.31 -2.16 -12.63
C SER A 94 9.72 -0.97 -11.76
N GLY A 95 9.41 -1.03 -10.45
CA GLY A 95 9.55 0.13 -9.58
C GLY A 95 8.52 1.22 -9.83
N GLU A 96 7.48 0.94 -10.60
CA GLU A 96 6.41 1.88 -10.95
C GLU A 96 5.10 1.52 -10.25
N PRO A 97 4.36 2.51 -9.74
CA PRO A 97 3.05 2.27 -9.15
C PRO A 97 2.06 1.67 -10.14
N ALA A 98 1.11 0.91 -9.64
CA ALA A 98 0.02 0.34 -10.43
C ALA A 98 -1.34 0.71 -9.82
N LEU A 99 -2.30 1.00 -10.70
CA LEU A 99 -3.66 1.30 -10.33
C LEU A 99 -4.60 0.43 -11.16
N VAL A 100 -5.42 -0.35 -10.48
CA VAL A 100 -6.43 -1.20 -11.10
C VAL A 100 -7.80 -0.68 -10.63
N PRO A 101 -8.55 0.04 -11.49
CA PRO A 101 -9.83 0.63 -11.08
C PRO A 101 -10.88 -0.40 -10.67
N ASP A 102 -10.82 -1.58 -11.26
CA ASP A 102 -11.74 -2.69 -10.93
C ASP A 102 -11.00 -4.02 -11.13
N ILE A 103 -10.69 -4.68 -10.01
CA ILE A 103 -9.92 -5.94 -10.02
C ILE A 103 -10.62 -7.07 -10.76
N SER A 104 -11.94 -7.04 -10.84
CA SER A 104 -12.72 -8.07 -11.55
C SER A 104 -12.50 -8.05 -13.06
N GLN A 105 -12.01 -6.91 -13.60
CA GLN A 105 -11.76 -6.70 -15.00
C GLN A 105 -10.30 -6.92 -15.41
N ASP A 106 -9.40 -7.15 -14.45
CA ASP A 106 -7.97 -7.28 -14.75
C ASP A 106 -7.52 -8.73 -14.73
N PRO A 107 -7.07 -9.28 -15.89
CA PRO A 107 -6.64 -10.68 -15.98
C PRO A 107 -5.31 -10.96 -15.27
N ASN A 108 -4.52 -9.92 -14.94
CA ASN A 108 -3.24 -10.05 -14.27
C ASN A 108 -3.34 -10.00 -12.75
N PHE A 109 -4.53 -9.72 -12.23
CA PHE A 109 -4.73 -9.64 -10.79
C PHE A 109 -4.77 -11.03 -10.17
N LEU A 110 -3.87 -11.27 -9.19
CA LEU A 110 -3.80 -12.51 -8.43
C LEU A 110 -4.36 -12.29 -7.04
N ASN A 111 -5.41 -13.03 -6.66
CA ASN A 111 -5.96 -12.98 -5.31
C ASN A 111 -5.26 -14.01 -4.42
N ARG A 112 -3.95 -13.81 -4.19
CA ARG A 112 -3.10 -14.74 -3.42
C ARG A 112 -3.59 -14.95 -1.99
N THR A 113 -4.08 -13.90 -1.36
CA THR A 113 -4.57 -13.97 0.02
C THR A 113 -5.96 -14.60 0.11
N ARG A 114 -6.69 -14.67 -1.01
CA ARG A 114 -8.08 -15.17 -1.08
C ARG A 114 -9.03 -14.40 -0.18
N SER A 115 -8.71 -13.13 0.07
CA SER A 115 -9.42 -12.30 1.02
C SER A 115 -10.41 -11.34 0.36
N ARG A 116 -10.43 -11.30 -0.99
CA ARG A 116 -11.32 -10.43 -1.77
C ARG A 116 -12.48 -11.23 -2.33
N GLN A 117 -13.69 -10.73 -2.09
CA GLN A 117 -14.91 -11.36 -2.58
C GLN A 117 -15.89 -10.29 -3.03
N GLY A 118 -16.45 -10.44 -4.22
CA GLY A 118 -17.66 -9.76 -4.70
C GLY A 118 -17.45 -8.38 -5.30
N ASP A 119 -17.68 -7.33 -4.56
CA ASP A 119 -17.94 -5.98 -5.04
C ASP A 119 -16.84 -5.32 -5.87
N LYS A 120 -17.23 -4.27 -6.60
CA LYS A 120 -16.27 -3.44 -7.36
C LYS A 120 -15.23 -2.84 -6.42
N THR A 121 -14.01 -3.34 -6.54
CA THR A 121 -12.89 -2.93 -5.72
C THR A 121 -11.78 -2.41 -6.62
N ALA A 122 -11.24 -1.26 -6.25
CA ALA A 122 -10.02 -0.74 -6.83
C ALA A 122 -8.82 -1.24 -6.02
N PHE A 123 -7.74 -1.51 -6.73
CA PHE A 123 -6.48 -1.96 -6.14
C PHE A 123 -5.37 -0.98 -6.52
N LEU A 124 -4.66 -0.49 -5.52
CA LEU A 124 -3.53 0.42 -5.69
C LEU A 124 -2.30 -0.23 -5.09
N CYS A 125 -1.20 -0.23 -5.83
CA CYS A 125 0.05 -0.81 -5.36
C CYS A 125 1.19 0.14 -5.68
N ILE A 126 2.02 0.44 -4.68
CA ILE A 126 3.19 1.28 -4.85
C ILE A 126 4.45 0.52 -4.46
N PRO A 127 5.58 0.80 -5.14
CA PRO A 127 6.86 0.26 -4.71
C PRO A 127 7.42 1.06 -3.54
N VAL A 128 8.12 0.36 -2.66
CA VAL A 128 8.97 0.99 -1.65
C VAL A 128 10.40 0.85 -2.14
N VAL A 129 11.02 1.96 -2.50
CA VAL A 129 12.32 1.99 -3.19
C VAL A 129 13.36 2.65 -2.29
N HIS A 130 14.46 1.95 -2.05
CA HIS A 130 15.61 2.49 -1.33
C HIS A 130 16.86 2.33 -2.19
N GLN A 131 17.56 3.44 -2.43
CA GLN A 131 18.77 3.46 -3.26
C GLN A 131 18.59 2.74 -4.61
N ARG A 132 17.49 3.05 -5.30
CA ARG A 132 17.09 2.50 -6.60
C ARG A 132 16.73 1.01 -6.61
N ILE A 133 16.63 0.40 -5.43
CA ILE A 133 16.24 -1.01 -5.30
C ILE A 133 14.84 -1.07 -4.69
N VAL A 134 13.95 -1.83 -5.31
CA VAL A 134 12.62 -2.09 -4.74
C VAL A 134 12.79 -3.08 -3.59
N ILE A 135 12.60 -2.61 -2.37
CA ILE A 135 12.73 -3.41 -1.14
C ILE A 135 11.39 -3.94 -0.65
N GLY A 136 10.31 -3.39 -1.14
CA GLY A 136 8.97 -3.80 -0.76
C GLY A 136 7.90 -3.18 -1.64
N THR A 137 6.67 -3.54 -1.35
CA THR A 137 5.48 -2.95 -1.97
C THR A 137 4.45 -2.65 -0.89
N MET A 138 3.64 -1.63 -1.12
CA MET A 138 2.46 -1.36 -0.32
C MET A 138 1.24 -1.42 -1.23
N SER A 139 0.23 -2.18 -0.85
CA SER A 139 -1.00 -2.31 -1.60
C SER A 139 -2.20 -1.98 -0.75
N ILE A 140 -3.20 -1.36 -1.36
CA ILE A 140 -4.49 -1.12 -0.71
C ILE A 140 -5.63 -1.52 -1.61
N ASP A 141 -6.71 -1.97 -0.97
CA ASP A 141 -8.00 -2.16 -1.58
C ASP A 141 -8.91 -1.04 -1.07
N ARG A 142 -9.69 -0.48 -1.97
CA ARG A 142 -10.73 0.49 -1.64
C ARG A 142 -11.92 0.32 -2.59
N PRO A 143 -13.10 0.81 -2.20
CA PRO A 143 -14.22 0.83 -3.14
C PRO A 143 -13.85 1.58 -4.41
N SER A 144 -14.37 1.12 -5.55
CA SER A 144 -14.18 1.81 -6.82
C SER A 144 -14.63 3.27 -6.72
N ALA A 145 -13.91 4.15 -7.37
CA ALA A 145 -14.12 5.60 -7.35
C ALA A 145 -13.72 6.20 -8.69
N PRO A 146 -14.06 7.47 -8.96
CA PRO A 146 -13.57 8.15 -10.14
C PRO A 146 -12.04 8.08 -10.25
N LEU A 147 -11.54 7.97 -11.46
CA LEU A 147 -10.10 7.81 -11.72
C LEU A 147 -9.26 8.90 -11.05
N GLU A 148 -9.73 10.13 -11.06
CA GLU A 148 -9.03 11.26 -10.42
C GLU A 148 -8.80 11.03 -8.92
N VAL A 149 -9.78 10.47 -8.24
CA VAL A 149 -9.68 10.14 -6.82
C VAL A 149 -8.65 9.05 -6.60
N LEU A 150 -8.69 8.01 -7.42
CA LEU A 150 -7.75 6.89 -7.33
C LEU A 150 -6.31 7.33 -7.62
N GLN A 151 -6.12 8.19 -8.62
CA GLN A 151 -4.81 8.74 -8.97
C GLN A 151 -4.24 9.61 -7.85
N HIS A 152 -5.08 10.40 -7.20
CA HIS A 152 -4.66 11.20 -6.04
C HIS A 152 -4.22 10.29 -4.89
N ASP A 153 -4.99 9.26 -4.59
CA ASP A 153 -4.64 8.29 -3.54
C ASP A 153 -3.33 7.58 -3.87
N LEU A 154 -3.15 7.17 -5.11
CA LEU A 154 -1.92 6.52 -5.55
C LEU A 154 -0.71 7.41 -5.33
N HIS A 155 -0.82 8.69 -5.69
CA HIS A 155 0.25 9.66 -5.50
C HIS A 155 0.58 9.84 -4.01
N PHE A 156 -0.43 9.98 -3.16
CA PHE A 156 -0.24 10.11 -1.72
C PHE A 156 0.44 8.87 -1.13
N LEU A 157 -0.01 7.68 -1.52
CA LEU A 157 0.60 6.43 -1.04
C LEU A 157 2.04 6.28 -1.50
N LYS A 158 2.37 6.79 -2.69
CA LYS A 158 3.77 6.81 -3.16
C LYS A 158 4.64 7.67 -2.26
N LEU A 159 4.13 8.81 -1.81
CA LEU A 159 4.84 9.67 -0.84
C LEU A 159 5.04 8.94 0.49
N VAL A 160 4.04 8.22 0.97
CA VAL A 160 4.15 7.39 2.17
C VAL A 160 5.26 6.34 2.00
N GLY A 161 5.25 5.66 0.86
CA GLY A 161 6.26 4.65 0.53
C GLY A 161 7.68 5.22 0.48
N ASP A 162 7.84 6.41 -0.08
CA ASP A 162 9.15 7.08 -0.16
C ASP A 162 9.69 7.43 1.23
N ILE A 163 8.83 7.88 2.12
CA ILE A 163 9.22 8.16 3.51
C ILE A 163 9.59 6.86 4.23
N LEU A 164 8.78 5.82 4.08
CA LEU A 164 9.02 4.53 4.73
C LEU A 164 10.31 3.85 4.26
N ALA A 165 10.70 4.07 3.01
CA ALA A 165 11.92 3.48 2.46
C ALA A 165 13.16 3.81 3.29
N GLU A 166 13.16 4.94 3.98
CA GLU A 166 14.27 5.34 4.85
C GLU A 166 14.30 4.61 6.20
N GLY A 167 13.20 4.00 6.60
CA GLY A 167 13.05 3.33 7.90
C GLY A 167 12.90 1.81 7.85
N VAL A 168 12.88 1.27 6.66
CA VAL A 168 12.63 -0.17 6.46
C VAL A 168 13.89 -0.93 6.10
#